data_597372b194f3186a987cddc42c326c01
#
_entry.id   597372b194f3186a987cddc42c326c01
#
_cell.length_a   1.000
_cell.length_b   1.000
_cell.length_c   1.000
_cell.angle_alpha   90.00
_cell.angle_beta   90.00
_cell.angle_gamma   90.00
#
_symmetry.space_group_name_H-M   'P 1'
#
loop_
_entity.id
_entity.type
_entity.pdbx_description
1 polymer ?
#
loop_
_entity_poly.entity_id
_entity_poly.type
_entity_poly.pdbx_seq_one_letter_code
_entity_poly.pdbx_strand_id
1 'polypeptide(L)'
;MRGFAHDVCGNLLCPAEWDWNDNRVKASIRDRTSDFIVSENSWPQFMYENYSFDDSNLEKGLFKSKILVQAFKTIFTSPSSAREADGDGDGADILENNRRARRALNQVKVKMCVASIINMRKVTPHSITYIVCQVRFALSSVSSWRTVNGDFDYEGFWNNIVDFFEEVPGPVA
;
A
#
# COMPACT_ATOMS: atom_id res chain seq x y z
N MET A 1 -13.21 12.85 -8.92
CA MET A 1 -12.18 12.49 -9.94
C MET A 1 -11.02 11.83 -9.22
N ARG A 2 -10.45 10.75 -9.77
CA ARG A 2 -9.31 10.00 -9.18
C ARG A 2 -8.25 9.76 -10.26
N GLY A 3 -7.19 9.02 -9.93
CA GLY A 3 -6.13 8.68 -10.87
C GLY A 3 -5.23 9.87 -11.22
N PHE A 4 -4.52 9.78 -12.32
CA PHE A 4 -3.57 10.80 -12.76
C PHE A 4 -4.20 12.14 -13.17
N ALA A 5 -5.52 12.18 -13.38
CA ALA A 5 -6.24 13.44 -13.62
C ALA A 5 -6.39 14.29 -12.36
N HIS A 6 -6.25 13.71 -11.17
CA HIS A 6 -6.28 14.38 -9.88
C HIS A 6 -4.87 14.52 -9.31
N ASP A 7 -4.42 15.72 -8.99
CA ASP A 7 -3.02 15.99 -8.64
C ASP A 7 -2.53 15.19 -7.43
N VAL A 8 -3.33 15.07 -6.37
CA VAL A 8 -2.91 14.31 -5.18
C VAL A 8 -2.84 12.80 -5.48
N CYS A 9 -3.86 12.25 -6.14
CA CYS A 9 -3.83 10.84 -6.53
C CYS A 9 -2.72 10.56 -7.54
N GLY A 10 -2.50 11.46 -8.49
CA GLY A 10 -1.45 11.36 -9.48
C GLY A 10 -0.05 11.37 -8.87
N ASN A 11 0.18 12.26 -7.90
CA ASN A 11 1.44 12.28 -7.16
C ASN A 11 1.70 10.96 -6.42
N LEU A 12 0.71 10.44 -5.74
CA LEU A 12 0.82 9.17 -5.01
C LEU A 12 1.02 7.96 -5.94
N LEU A 13 0.41 7.99 -7.11
CA LEU A 13 0.53 6.92 -8.12
C LEU A 13 1.78 7.03 -8.99
N CYS A 14 2.42 8.21 -9.02
CA CYS A 14 3.62 8.44 -9.82
C CYS A 14 4.75 7.51 -9.35
N PRO A 15 5.50 6.87 -10.25
CA PRO A 15 6.73 6.17 -9.90
C PRO A 15 7.64 7.05 -9.03
N ALA A 16 8.17 6.46 -7.96
CA ALA A 16 8.93 7.20 -6.95
C ALA A 16 10.21 7.87 -7.52
N GLU A 17 10.75 7.31 -8.59
CA GLU A 17 11.94 7.80 -9.30
C GLU A 17 11.67 9.02 -10.20
N TRP A 18 10.37 9.36 -10.42
CA TRP A 18 9.98 10.50 -11.25
C TRP A 18 9.45 11.66 -10.41
N ASP A 19 9.70 12.89 -10.86
CA ASP A 19 9.18 14.08 -10.19
C ASP A 19 7.81 14.48 -10.75
N TRP A 20 6.76 14.25 -9.97
CA TRP A 20 5.40 14.68 -10.31
C TRP A 20 5.25 16.20 -10.44
N ASN A 21 6.13 16.99 -9.82
CA ASN A 21 6.07 18.45 -9.91
C ASN A 21 6.65 18.96 -11.23
N ASP A 22 7.40 18.14 -11.97
CA ASP A 22 7.78 18.47 -13.34
C ASP A 22 6.54 18.37 -14.25
N ASN A 23 6.14 19.51 -14.83
CA ASN A 23 4.97 19.59 -15.70
C ASN A 23 5.10 18.71 -16.96
N ARG A 24 6.31 18.45 -17.44
CA ARG A 24 6.54 17.56 -18.59
C ARG A 24 6.26 16.10 -18.20
N VAL A 25 6.75 15.66 -17.05
CA VAL A 25 6.48 14.32 -16.52
C VAL A 25 4.98 14.13 -16.31
N LYS A 26 4.36 15.09 -15.64
CA LYS A 26 2.91 15.06 -15.37
C LYS A 26 2.08 15.00 -16.66
N ALA A 27 2.38 15.84 -17.64
CA ALA A 27 1.69 15.82 -18.93
C ALA A 27 1.92 14.50 -19.67
N SER A 28 3.16 14.02 -19.71
CA SER A 28 3.50 12.77 -20.40
C SER A 28 2.81 11.56 -19.80
N ILE A 29 2.70 11.47 -18.46
CA ILE A 29 1.95 10.40 -17.80
C ILE A 29 0.46 10.48 -18.14
N ARG A 30 -0.13 11.68 -18.14
CA ARG A 30 -1.54 11.90 -18.47
C ARG A 30 -1.85 11.58 -19.92
N ASP A 31 -0.95 11.92 -20.83
CA ASP A 31 -1.09 11.70 -22.28
C ASP A 31 -0.61 10.31 -22.71
N ARG A 32 -0.06 9.53 -21.77
CA ARG A 32 0.47 8.17 -22.02
C ARG A 32 1.53 8.16 -23.13
N THR A 33 2.43 9.10 -23.09
CA THR A 33 3.55 9.16 -24.05
C THR A 33 4.61 8.12 -23.70
N SER A 34 5.34 7.63 -24.70
CA SER A 34 6.28 6.50 -24.60
C SER A 34 7.38 6.67 -23.55
N ASP A 35 7.73 7.91 -23.20
CA ASP A 35 8.84 8.17 -22.29
C ASP A 35 8.47 7.98 -20.80
N PHE A 36 7.17 8.08 -20.46
CA PHE A 36 6.68 8.03 -19.09
C PHE A 36 5.44 7.15 -18.95
N ILE A 37 5.57 5.87 -19.29
CA ILE A 37 4.51 4.87 -19.11
C ILE A 37 4.62 4.28 -17.71
N VAL A 38 3.55 4.38 -16.93
CA VAL A 38 3.45 3.78 -15.60
C VAL A 38 3.02 2.31 -15.75
N SER A 39 3.92 1.40 -15.39
CA SER A 39 3.69 -0.04 -15.44
C SER A 39 3.90 -0.70 -14.06
N GLU A 40 3.65 -1.99 -14.01
CA GLU A 40 3.87 -2.84 -12.82
C GLU A 40 5.33 -2.91 -12.37
N ASN A 41 6.27 -2.53 -13.22
CA ASN A 41 7.71 -2.54 -12.93
C ASN A 41 8.15 -1.27 -12.18
N SER A 42 7.28 -0.27 -12.05
CA SER A 42 7.56 0.98 -11.36
C SER A 42 6.85 1.01 -10.01
N TRP A 43 7.57 1.36 -8.95
CA TRP A 43 7.00 1.41 -7.62
C TRP A 43 6.48 2.82 -7.31
N PRO A 44 5.17 2.95 -7.00
CA PRO A 44 4.54 4.24 -6.75
C PRO A 44 5.05 4.91 -5.48
N GLN A 45 5.02 6.23 -5.48
CA GLN A 45 5.45 7.05 -4.35
C GLN A 45 4.67 6.78 -3.06
N PHE A 46 3.40 6.36 -3.14
CA PHE A 46 2.60 6.04 -1.96
C PHE A 46 3.15 4.84 -1.14
N MET A 47 4.05 4.04 -1.70
CA MET A 47 4.65 2.91 -0.99
C MET A 47 5.71 3.32 0.04
N TYR A 48 6.25 4.54 -0.07
CA TYR A 48 7.36 5.04 0.74
C TYR A 48 6.90 5.88 1.93
N GLU A 49 7.61 5.74 3.04
CA GLU A 49 7.40 6.55 4.24
C GLU A 49 7.52 8.04 3.91
N ASN A 50 6.60 8.85 4.43
CA ASN A 50 6.48 10.28 4.12
C ASN A 50 6.39 10.60 2.62
N TYR A 51 6.04 9.61 1.79
CA TYR A 51 5.98 9.75 0.33
C TYR A 51 7.28 10.30 -0.27
N SER A 52 8.39 9.94 0.31
CA SER A 52 9.72 10.39 -0.07
C SER A 52 10.60 9.22 -0.48
N PHE A 53 11.20 9.34 -1.64
CA PHE A 53 12.11 8.35 -2.21
C PHE A 53 13.57 8.81 -2.01
N ASP A 54 14.45 7.88 -1.65
CA ASP A 54 15.87 8.13 -1.46
C ASP A 54 16.66 7.33 -2.50
N ASP A 55 17.21 8.05 -3.50
CA ASP A 55 17.99 7.42 -4.59
C ASP A 55 19.22 6.66 -4.10
N SER A 56 19.73 7.00 -2.92
CA SER A 56 20.89 6.33 -2.33
C SER A 56 20.54 5.03 -1.60
N ASN A 57 19.28 4.88 -1.21
CA ASN A 57 18.78 3.69 -0.51
C ASN A 57 17.33 3.40 -0.90
N LEU A 58 17.16 2.57 -1.92
CA LEU A 58 15.86 2.26 -2.52
C LEU A 58 14.88 1.55 -1.59
N GLU A 59 15.37 0.92 -0.54
CA GLU A 59 14.55 0.20 0.45
C GLU A 59 14.15 1.07 1.66
N LYS A 60 14.76 2.24 1.80
CA LYS A 60 14.49 3.13 2.93
C LYS A 60 13.04 3.61 2.91
N GLY A 61 12.32 3.30 3.98
CA GLY A 61 10.92 3.68 4.15
C GLY A 61 9.92 2.93 3.26
N LEU A 62 10.36 1.95 2.49
CA LEU A 62 9.50 1.15 1.63
C LEU A 62 8.45 0.39 2.47
N PHE A 63 7.21 0.37 2.01
CA PHE A 63 6.02 -0.20 2.67
C PHE A 63 5.64 0.44 4.03
N LYS A 64 6.21 1.59 4.38
CA LYS A 64 5.97 2.26 5.68
C LYS A 64 5.12 3.53 5.58
N SER A 65 4.50 3.77 4.45
CA SER A 65 3.68 4.97 4.28
C SER A 65 2.43 4.96 5.17
N LYS A 66 2.01 6.14 5.59
CA LYS A 66 0.80 6.33 6.40
C LYS A 66 -0.45 5.76 5.74
N ILE A 67 -0.59 5.91 4.42
CA ILE A 67 -1.75 5.40 3.67
C ILE A 67 -1.81 3.87 3.69
N LEU A 68 -0.67 3.17 3.61
CA LEU A 68 -0.63 1.71 3.72
C LEU A 68 -1.01 1.24 5.11
N VAL A 69 -0.52 1.89 6.16
CA VAL A 69 -0.88 1.56 7.54
C VAL A 69 -2.38 1.78 7.78
N GLN A 70 -2.93 2.89 7.33
CA GLN A 70 -4.35 3.17 7.44
C GLN A 70 -5.22 2.17 6.66
N ALA A 71 -4.81 1.81 5.45
CA ALA A 71 -5.51 0.81 4.64
C ALA A 71 -5.47 -0.57 5.31
N PHE A 72 -4.32 -0.97 5.87
CA PHE A 72 -4.19 -2.21 6.63
C PHE A 72 -5.16 -2.23 7.83
N LYS A 73 -5.18 -1.17 8.62
CA LYS A 73 -6.10 -1.02 9.75
C LYS A 73 -7.56 -1.13 9.30
N THR A 74 -7.92 -0.43 8.23
CA THR A 74 -9.29 -0.42 7.70
C THR A 74 -9.74 -1.80 7.25
N ILE A 75 -8.89 -2.53 6.54
CA ILE A 75 -9.24 -3.82 5.92
C ILE A 75 -9.19 -4.96 6.92
N PHE A 76 -8.12 -5.07 7.69
CA PHE A 76 -7.89 -6.21 8.57
C PHE A 76 -8.39 -6.01 10.00
N THR A 77 -8.54 -4.78 10.46
CA THR A 77 -9.03 -4.49 11.81
C THR A 77 -10.41 -3.83 11.77
N SER A 78 -10.49 -2.52 11.77
CA SER A 78 -11.75 -1.79 11.62
C SER A 78 -11.52 -0.39 11.06
N PRO A 79 -12.54 0.21 10.40
CA PRO A 79 -12.46 1.61 9.96
C PRO A 79 -12.22 2.60 11.11
N SER A 80 -12.68 2.28 12.32
CA SER A 80 -12.42 3.09 13.52
C SER A 80 -10.94 3.13 13.87
N SER A 81 -10.26 1.97 13.83
CA SER A 81 -8.83 1.87 14.09
C SER A 81 -7.97 2.68 13.12
N ALA A 82 -8.44 2.87 11.88
CA ALA A 82 -7.75 3.69 10.90
C ALA A 82 -7.76 5.20 11.23
N ARG A 83 -8.71 5.64 12.05
CA ARG A 83 -8.86 7.05 12.47
C ARG A 83 -8.10 7.35 13.75
N GLU A 84 -7.79 6.34 14.54
CA GLU A 84 -6.99 6.49 15.73
C GLU A 84 -5.57 6.88 15.34
N ALA A 85 -5.13 8.03 15.86
CA ALA A 85 -3.89 8.66 15.46
C ALA A 85 -2.66 7.81 15.79
N ASP A 86 -1.70 7.91 14.90
CA ASP A 86 -0.26 7.91 15.16
C ASP A 86 0.26 6.91 16.21
N GLY A 87 -0.11 5.64 16.08
CA GLY A 87 0.75 4.60 16.61
C GLY A 87 1.86 4.36 15.59
N ASP A 88 3.08 4.60 15.97
CA ASP A 88 4.32 4.24 15.26
C ASP A 88 4.46 2.70 15.14
N GLY A 89 3.32 2.02 15.21
CA GLY A 89 3.22 0.58 15.29
C GLY A 89 3.36 -0.08 13.93
N ASP A 90 4.30 -0.93 13.84
CA ASP A 90 4.33 -2.04 12.93
C ASP A 90 2.96 -2.79 12.97
N GLY A 91 2.51 -3.34 11.83
CA GLY A 91 1.20 -4.00 11.75
C GLY A 91 0.99 -5.13 12.78
N ALA A 92 2.05 -5.69 13.33
CA ALA A 92 2.01 -6.69 14.40
C ALA A 92 1.45 -6.09 15.70
N ASP A 93 1.82 -4.87 16.05
CA ASP A 93 1.30 -4.17 17.24
C ASP A 93 -0.19 -3.89 17.13
N ILE A 94 -0.67 -3.57 15.93
CA ILE A 94 -2.09 -3.36 15.68
C ILE A 94 -2.90 -4.63 15.93
N LEU A 95 -2.42 -5.77 15.45
CA LEU A 95 -3.07 -7.06 15.64
C LEU A 95 -3.07 -7.48 17.11
N GLU A 96 -1.96 -7.26 17.83
CA GLU A 96 -1.85 -7.58 19.26
C GLU A 96 -2.72 -6.66 20.13
N ASN A 97 -2.78 -5.37 19.85
CA ASN A 97 -3.64 -4.43 20.57
C ASN A 97 -5.13 -4.80 20.39
N ASN A 98 -5.56 -5.20 19.20
CA ASN A 98 -6.91 -5.70 18.98
C ASN A 98 -7.21 -6.98 19.76
N ARG A 99 -6.25 -7.87 19.91
CA ARG A 99 -6.39 -9.08 20.73
C ARG A 99 -6.56 -8.77 22.22
N ARG A 100 -5.76 -7.82 22.75
CA ARG A 100 -5.86 -7.37 24.15
C ARG A 100 -7.21 -6.72 24.44
N ALA A 101 -7.66 -5.82 23.58
CA ALA A 101 -8.96 -5.16 23.69
C ALA A 101 -10.10 -6.19 23.70
N ARG A 102 -10.04 -7.25 22.90
CA ARG A 102 -11.05 -8.31 22.86
C ARG A 102 -11.07 -9.19 24.11
N ARG A 103 -9.93 -9.46 24.73
CA ARG A 103 -9.85 -10.18 26.01
C ARG A 103 -10.49 -9.40 27.15
N ALA A 104 -10.37 -8.06 27.13
CA ALA A 104 -10.96 -7.17 28.14
C ALA A 104 -12.49 -7.03 28.00
N LEU A 105 -13.05 -7.24 26.79
CA LEU A 105 -14.48 -7.05 26.45
C LEU A 105 -15.29 -8.34 26.45
N ASN A 106 -14.93 -9.32 27.24
CA ASN A 106 -15.50 -10.69 27.25
C ASN A 106 -17.02 -10.78 27.49
N GLN A 107 -17.78 -9.69 27.55
CA GLN A 107 -19.22 -9.68 27.84
C GLN A 107 -20.09 -9.03 26.77
N VAL A 108 -19.52 -8.44 25.71
CA VAL A 108 -20.29 -7.81 24.62
C VAL A 108 -20.01 -8.58 23.32
N LYS A 109 -21.05 -8.93 22.57
CA LYS A 109 -20.91 -9.46 21.19
C LYS A 109 -20.21 -8.43 20.31
N VAL A 110 -18.90 -8.39 20.34
CA VAL A 110 -18.08 -7.52 19.49
C VAL A 110 -18.00 -8.16 18.11
N LYS A 111 -18.31 -7.38 17.07
CA LYS A 111 -18.10 -7.78 15.67
C LYS A 111 -16.64 -8.14 15.47
N MET A 112 -16.38 -9.37 15.02
CA MET A 112 -15.00 -9.81 14.77
C MET A 112 -14.38 -9.06 13.60
N CYS A 113 -13.15 -8.58 13.77
CA CYS A 113 -12.39 -8.00 12.66
C CYS A 113 -11.93 -9.10 11.68
N VAL A 114 -11.63 -8.71 10.46
CA VAL A 114 -11.19 -9.64 9.39
C VAL A 114 -9.97 -10.45 9.82
N ALA A 115 -8.96 -9.80 10.41
CA ALA A 115 -7.75 -10.47 10.90
C ALA A 115 -8.07 -11.62 11.88
N SER A 116 -9.09 -11.44 12.71
CA SER A 116 -9.52 -12.50 13.66
C SER A 116 -10.25 -13.62 12.95
N ILE A 117 -11.08 -13.31 11.96
CA ILE A 117 -11.84 -14.31 11.19
C ILE A 117 -10.88 -15.23 10.44
N ILE A 118 -9.86 -14.68 9.81
CA ILE A 118 -8.85 -15.43 9.05
C ILE A 118 -7.67 -15.93 9.92
N ASN A 119 -7.78 -15.75 11.25
CA ASN A 119 -6.74 -16.16 12.21
C ASN A 119 -5.35 -15.55 11.91
N MET A 120 -5.32 -14.33 11.41
CA MET A 120 -4.06 -13.60 11.15
C MET A 120 -3.40 -13.22 12.48
N ARG A 121 -2.19 -13.72 12.69
CA ARG A 121 -1.41 -13.49 13.92
C ARG A 121 -0.28 -12.50 13.75
N LYS A 122 0.15 -12.27 12.51
CA LYS A 122 1.24 -11.36 12.14
C LYS A 122 1.01 -10.80 10.75
N VAL A 123 1.65 -9.69 10.46
CA VAL A 123 1.74 -9.13 9.11
C VAL A 123 2.64 -10.03 8.26
N THR A 124 2.22 -10.32 7.05
CA THR A 124 2.95 -11.17 6.11
C THR A 124 3.24 -10.41 4.82
N PRO A 125 4.26 -10.82 4.03
CA PRO A 125 4.50 -10.26 2.70
C PRO A 125 3.25 -10.22 1.83
N HIS A 126 2.47 -11.29 1.80
CA HIS A 126 1.23 -11.37 1.03
C HIS A 126 0.16 -10.38 1.52
N SER A 127 0.03 -10.17 2.84
CA SER A 127 -0.92 -9.19 3.38
C SER A 127 -0.50 -7.75 3.02
N ILE A 128 0.78 -7.45 3.04
CA ILE A 128 1.31 -6.16 2.59
C ILE A 128 1.05 -5.96 1.10
N THR A 129 1.36 -6.96 0.28
CA THR A 129 1.14 -6.93 -1.18
C THR A 129 -0.34 -6.71 -1.50
N TYR A 130 -1.24 -7.40 -0.79
CA TYR A 130 -2.68 -7.21 -0.95
C TYR A 130 -3.09 -5.76 -0.67
N ILE A 131 -2.61 -5.17 0.42
CA ILE A 131 -2.91 -3.77 0.77
C ILE A 131 -2.37 -2.81 -0.28
N VAL A 132 -1.14 -3.01 -0.76
CA VAL A 132 -0.55 -2.16 -1.81
C VAL A 132 -1.41 -2.18 -3.07
N CYS A 133 -1.85 -3.35 -3.52
CA CYS A 133 -2.73 -3.48 -4.68
C CYS A 133 -4.08 -2.78 -4.45
N GLN A 134 -4.68 -2.92 -3.27
CA GLN A 134 -5.94 -2.26 -2.94
C GLN A 134 -5.82 -0.73 -2.90
N VAL A 135 -4.77 -0.21 -2.32
CA VAL A 135 -4.51 1.25 -2.28
C VAL A 135 -4.31 1.78 -3.70
N ARG A 136 -3.51 1.10 -4.51
CA ARG A 136 -3.30 1.51 -5.90
C ARG A 136 -4.62 1.54 -6.69
N PHE A 137 -5.44 0.51 -6.55
CA PHE A 137 -6.75 0.47 -7.18
C PHE A 137 -7.65 1.62 -6.70
N ALA A 138 -7.70 1.87 -5.40
CA ALA A 138 -8.51 2.94 -4.82
C ALA A 138 -8.09 4.34 -5.29
N LEU A 139 -6.80 4.56 -5.52
CA LEU A 139 -6.26 5.81 -6.07
C LEU A 139 -6.48 5.94 -7.57
N SER A 140 -6.60 4.83 -8.30
CA SER A 140 -6.80 4.82 -9.75
C SER A 140 -8.17 5.38 -10.16
N SER A 141 -8.32 5.74 -11.43
CA SER A 141 -9.59 6.21 -12.00
C SER A 141 -10.54 5.09 -12.42
N VAL A 142 -10.14 3.84 -12.28
CA VAL A 142 -10.92 2.68 -12.72
C VAL A 142 -12.10 2.44 -11.80
N SER A 143 -13.26 2.18 -12.38
CA SER A 143 -14.52 2.00 -11.65
C SER A 143 -14.72 0.57 -11.13
N SER A 144 -14.11 -0.41 -11.79
CA SER A 144 -14.21 -1.82 -11.42
C SER A 144 -12.85 -2.51 -11.51
N TRP A 145 -12.63 -3.49 -10.62
CA TRP A 145 -11.40 -4.27 -10.62
C TRP A 145 -11.19 -5.03 -11.93
N ARG A 146 -9.97 -4.95 -12.43
CA ARG A 146 -9.45 -5.76 -13.55
C ARG A 146 -7.99 -6.10 -13.25
N THR A 147 -7.56 -7.30 -13.61
CA THR A 147 -6.17 -7.74 -13.48
C THR A 147 -5.23 -6.86 -14.28
N VAL A 148 -5.61 -6.57 -15.54
CA VAL A 148 -4.87 -5.64 -16.41
C VAL A 148 -5.70 -4.38 -16.63
N ASN A 149 -5.09 -3.23 -16.41
CA ASN A 149 -5.70 -1.93 -16.56
C ASN A 149 -4.80 -1.00 -17.38
N GLY A 150 -5.04 -0.95 -18.68
CA GLY A 150 -4.18 -0.24 -19.60
C GLY A 150 -2.78 -0.86 -19.63
N ASP A 151 -1.78 -0.07 -19.32
CA ASP A 151 -0.37 -0.50 -19.27
C ASP A 151 0.05 -1.10 -17.92
N PHE A 152 -0.88 -1.27 -16.99
CA PHE A 152 -0.61 -1.76 -15.66
C PHE A 152 -1.20 -3.14 -15.42
N ASP A 153 -0.35 -4.11 -15.11
CA ASP A 153 -0.70 -5.49 -14.75
C ASP A 153 -0.59 -5.70 -13.25
N TYR A 154 -1.73 -5.92 -12.57
CA TYR A 154 -1.77 -6.16 -11.13
C TYR A 154 -1.19 -7.51 -10.73
N GLU A 155 -1.26 -8.53 -11.58
CA GLU A 155 -0.63 -9.82 -11.32
C GLU A 155 0.89 -9.70 -11.33
N GLY A 156 1.44 -9.03 -12.35
CA GLY A 156 2.87 -8.71 -12.41
C GLY A 156 3.32 -7.86 -11.24
N PHE A 157 2.54 -6.85 -10.87
CA PHE A 157 2.83 -5.99 -9.71
C PHE A 157 2.83 -6.77 -8.39
N TRP A 158 1.85 -7.66 -8.19
CA TRP A 158 1.80 -8.56 -7.06
C TRP A 158 3.07 -9.41 -6.96
N ASN A 159 3.43 -10.08 -8.06
CA ASN A 159 4.60 -10.94 -8.10
C ASN A 159 5.89 -10.18 -7.81
N ASN A 160 6.06 -8.99 -8.39
CA ASN A 160 7.22 -8.14 -8.14
C ASN A 160 7.39 -7.79 -6.66
N ILE A 161 6.30 -7.54 -5.93
CA ILE A 161 6.35 -7.23 -4.49
C ILE A 161 6.65 -8.50 -3.69
N VAL A 162 6.01 -9.62 -3.99
CA VAL A 162 6.25 -10.90 -3.29
C VAL A 162 7.70 -11.33 -3.48
N ASP A 163 8.20 -11.30 -4.71
CA ASP A 163 9.58 -11.66 -5.06
C ASP A 163 10.59 -10.78 -4.31
N PHE A 164 10.33 -9.49 -4.17
CA PHE A 164 11.16 -8.60 -3.36
C PHE A 164 11.34 -9.10 -1.91
N PHE A 165 10.28 -9.59 -1.28
CA PHE A 165 10.37 -10.13 0.08
C PHE A 165 11.06 -11.49 0.15
N GLU A 166 11.01 -12.27 -0.92
CA GLU A 166 11.62 -13.61 -0.99
C GLU A 166 13.12 -13.52 -1.34
N GLU A 167 13.52 -12.50 -2.11
CA GLU A 167 14.91 -12.28 -2.51
C GLU A 167 15.78 -11.65 -1.42
N VAL A 168 15.17 -11.02 -0.39
CA VAL A 168 15.95 -10.50 0.74
C VAL A 168 16.48 -11.69 1.54
N PRO A 169 17.81 -11.95 1.56
CA PRO A 169 18.38 -13.02 2.36
C PRO A 169 18.02 -12.76 3.82
N GLY A 170 17.30 -13.69 4.42
CA GLY A 170 17.12 -13.66 5.86
C GLY A 170 18.50 -13.57 6.54
N PRO A 171 18.59 -13.01 7.76
CA PRO A 171 19.86 -12.93 8.45
C PRO A 171 20.48 -14.33 8.46
N VAL A 172 21.65 -14.43 7.87
CA VAL A 172 22.46 -15.65 7.91
C VAL A 172 22.67 -15.98 9.38
N ALA A 173 22.10 -17.09 9.78
CA ALA A 173 22.25 -17.58 11.14
C ALA A 173 23.71 -17.95 11.42
#